data_1e88739cbce9a10ea355f7c833c597e3
#
_entry.id   1e88739cbce9a10ea355f7c833c597e3
#
_cell.length_a   1.000
_cell.length_b   1.000
_cell.length_c   1.000
_cell.angle_alpha   90.00
_cell.angle_beta   90.00
_cell.angle_gamma   90.00
#
_symmetry.space_group_name_H-M   'P 1'
#
loop_
_entity.id
_entity.type
_entity.pdbx_description
1 polymer ?
#
loop_
_entity_poly.entity_id
_entity_poly.type
_entity_poly.pdbx_seq_one_letter_code
_entity_poly.pdbx_strand_id
1 'polypeptide(L)'
;LVRPIGVSSKIESELSTANRQEGDLAEIRSGLVELLPELAGRFSPQMLNLDRLGALAFDKGCFPGQEVIARTQNLGNVKRRLFRFSGPLRELPPVDSVIIDTSGVEVGKIVRVARANTQRVEFLAVVSVNAIEETLACISEPQTPLAKERLPGEEPTPPA
;
A
#
# COMPACT_ATOMS: atom_id res chain seq x y z
N LEU A 1 -8.46 -19.99 -46.69
CA LEU A 1 -7.96 -20.22 -45.30
C LEU A 1 -6.95 -19.13 -44.99
N VAL A 2 -7.38 -18.07 -44.28
CA VAL A 2 -6.49 -17.00 -43.78
C VAL A 2 -5.80 -17.56 -42.55
N ARG A 3 -4.46 -17.77 -42.63
CA ARG A 3 -3.67 -18.06 -41.42
C ARG A 3 -3.68 -16.82 -40.50
N PRO A 4 -4.01 -16.96 -39.24
CA PRO A 4 -3.80 -15.85 -38.33
C PRO A 4 -2.32 -15.49 -38.28
N ILE A 5 -1.99 -14.22 -38.47
CA ILE A 5 -0.64 -13.70 -38.26
C ILE A 5 -0.35 -13.95 -36.77
N GLY A 6 0.55 -14.90 -36.50
CA GLY A 6 0.94 -15.20 -35.13
C GLY A 6 1.57 -13.97 -34.51
N VAL A 7 0.88 -13.37 -33.53
CA VAL A 7 1.49 -12.37 -32.67
C VAL A 7 2.66 -13.05 -31.97
N SER A 8 3.85 -12.47 -32.08
CA SER A 8 5.06 -13.07 -31.52
C SER A 8 4.83 -13.28 -30.01
N SER A 9 5.17 -14.46 -29.50
CA SER A 9 5.06 -14.79 -28.06
C SER A 9 5.68 -13.73 -27.15
N LYS A 10 6.68 -13.02 -27.64
CA LYS A 10 7.30 -11.89 -26.96
C LYS A 10 6.35 -10.70 -26.82
N ILE A 11 5.58 -10.37 -27.86
CA ILE A 11 4.58 -9.27 -27.83
C ILE A 11 3.44 -9.63 -26.87
N GLU A 12 2.98 -10.88 -26.87
CA GLU A 12 1.97 -11.35 -25.92
C GLU A 12 2.45 -11.28 -24.46
N SER A 13 3.71 -11.63 -24.20
CA SER A 13 4.30 -11.54 -22.87
C SER A 13 4.49 -10.09 -22.43
N GLU A 14 4.92 -9.19 -23.31
CA GLU A 14 5.07 -7.77 -23.03
C GLU A 14 3.71 -7.09 -22.76
N LEU A 15 2.68 -7.37 -23.56
CA LEU A 15 1.32 -6.89 -23.34
C LEU A 15 0.72 -7.42 -22.03
N SER A 16 0.92 -8.70 -21.71
CA SER A 16 0.48 -9.29 -20.45
C SER A 16 1.15 -8.65 -19.24
N THR A 17 2.44 -8.33 -19.35
CA THR A 17 3.20 -7.68 -18.30
C THR A 17 2.75 -6.23 -18.12
N ALA A 18 2.55 -5.47 -19.20
CA ALA A 18 2.06 -4.09 -19.15
C ALA A 18 0.66 -4.03 -18.52
N ASN A 19 -0.26 -4.89 -18.92
CA ASN A 19 -1.61 -4.95 -18.34
C ASN A 19 -1.59 -5.29 -16.85
N ARG A 20 -0.70 -6.18 -16.41
CA ARG A 20 -0.53 -6.51 -15.00
C ARG A 20 -0.01 -5.32 -14.20
N GLN A 21 1.00 -4.63 -14.73
CA GLN A 21 1.57 -3.44 -14.08
C GLN A 21 0.55 -2.32 -13.94
N GLU A 22 -0.29 -2.08 -14.94
CA GLU A 22 -1.39 -1.11 -14.86
C GLU A 22 -2.43 -1.52 -13.82
N GLY A 23 -2.76 -2.80 -13.73
CA GLY A 23 -3.64 -3.35 -12.70
C GLY A 23 -3.08 -3.14 -11.29
N ASP A 24 -1.82 -3.47 -11.08
CA ASP A 24 -1.12 -3.28 -9.80
C ASP A 24 -1.12 -1.81 -9.37
N LEU A 25 -0.87 -0.88 -10.30
CA LEU A 25 -0.92 0.55 -10.02
C LEU A 25 -2.34 1.03 -9.70
N ALA A 26 -3.35 0.54 -10.41
CA ALA A 26 -4.74 0.90 -10.15
C ALA A 26 -5.17 0.47 -8.73
N GLU A 27 -4.77 -0.73 -8.30
CA GLU A 27 -5.05 -1.23 -6.94
C GLU A 27 -4.28 -0.45 -5.88
N ILE A 28 -2.99 -0.11 -6.10
CA ILE A 28 -2.22 0.76 -5.20
C ILE A 28 -2.89 2.12 -5.06
N ARG A 29 -3.33 2.72 -6.16
CA ARG A 29 -3.98 4.04 -6.18
C ARG A 29 -5.35 4.04 -5.54
N SER A 30 -6.04 2.91 -5.56
CA SER A 30 -7.32 2.72 -4.88
C SER A 30 -7.20 2.34 -3.40
N GLY A 31 -5.98 2.05 -2.92
CA GLY A 31 -5.74 1.63 -1.53
C GLY A 31 -6.10 0.18 -1.26
N LEU A 32 -6.22 -0.64 -2.30
CA LEU A 32 -6.50 -2.07 -2.16
C LEU A 32 -5.20 -2.84 -1.92
N VAL A 33 -5.22 -3.64 -0.84
CA VAL A 33 -4.10 -4.51 -0.47
C VAL A 33 -4.51 -5.96 -0.67
N GLU A 34 -3.82 -6.66 -1.54
CA GLU A 34 -3.83 -8.12 -1.55
C GLU A 34 -2.93 -8.62 -0.42
N LEU A 35 -3.52 -9.41 0.49
CA LEU A 35 -2.76 -9.99 1.61
C LEU A 35 -1.96 -11.18 1.12
N LEU A 36 -0.69 -10.96 0.85
CA LEU A 36 0.26 -12.03 0.55
C LEU A 36 0.50 -12.90 1.81
N PRO A 37 0.86 -14.16 1.67
CA PRO A 37 1.13 -15.07 2.79
C PRO A 37 2.12 -14.49 3.81
N GLU A 38 3.13 -13.75 3.36
CA GLU A 38 4.15 -13.11 4.20
C GLU A 38 3.58 -12.03 5.12
N LEU A 39 2.43 -11.46 4.75
CA LEU A 39 1.75 -10.40 5.50
C LEU A 39 0.60 -10.91 6.36
N ALA A 40 0.27 -12.21 6.25
CA ALA A 40 -0.86 -12.80 6.96
C ALA A 40 -0.72 -12.64 8.47
N GLY A 41 -1.79 -12.16 9.13
CA GLY A 41 -1.84 -11.97 10.58
C GLY A 41 -1.01 -10.80 11.14
N ARG A 42 -0.32 -10.01 10.30
CA ARG A 42 0.55 -8.92 10.75
C ARG A 42 -0.18 -7.58 10.92
N PHE A 43 -1.27 -7.39 10.22
CA PHE A 43 -2.03 -6.14 10.22
C PHE A 43 -3.49 -6.39 10.58
N SER A 44 -4.04 -5.52 11.42
CA SER A 44 -5.49 -5.51 11.65
C SER A 44 -6.22 -4.91 10.44
N PRO A 45 -7.50 -5.22 10.24
CA PRO A 45 -8.30 -4.63 9.17
C PRO A 45 -8.30 -3.10 9.18
N GLN A 46 -8.30 -2.47 10.37
CA GLN A 46 -8.23 -1.02 10.50
C GLN A 46 -6.86 -0.44 10.09
N MET A 47 -5.77 -1.18 10.30
CA MET A 47 -4.45 -0.77 9.80
C MET A 47 -4.42 -0.73 8.27
N LEU A 48 -5.23 -1.55 7.62
CA LEU A 48 -5.39 -1.60 6.16
C LEU A 48 -6.50 -0.67 5.64
N ASN A 49 -7.04 0.21 6.49
CA ASN A 49 -8.13 1.14 6.18
C ASN A 49 -9.45 0.47 5.75
N LEU A 50 -9.66 -0.82 6.04
CA LEU A 50 -10.89 -1.53 5.67
C LEU A 50 -12.13 -0.97 6.37
N ASP A 51 -11.96 -0.32 7.52
CA ASP A 51 -13.00 0.47 8.21
C ASP A 51 -13.42 1.69 7.38
N ARG A 52 -12.46 2.41 6.79
CA ARG A 52 -12.71 3.59 5.94
C ARG A 52 -13.31 3.23 4.59
N LEU A 53 -12.98 2.07 4.08
CA LEU A 53 -13.54 1.54 2.83
C LEU A 53 -14.94 0.92 3.00
N GLY A 54 -15.51 0.91 4.22
CA GLY A 54 -16.80 0.29 4.50
C GLY A 54 -16.80 -1.25 4.37
N ALA A 55 -15.61 -1.86 4.37
CA ALA A 55 -15.45 -3.32 4.25
C ALA A 55 -15.64 -4.07 5.59
N LEU A 56 -15.83 -3.35 6.70
CA LEU A 56 -16.07 -3.93 8.02
C LEU A 56 -17.51 -3.67 8.44
N ALA A 57 -18.24 -4.75 8.75
CA ALA A 57 -19.58 -4.66 9.32
C ALA A 57 -19.50 -4.81 10.84
N PHE A 58 -19.94 -3.78 11.57
CA PHE A 58 -19.96 -3.74 13.04
C PHE A 58 -21.33 -4.04 13.64
N ASP A 59 -22.34 -4.12 12.81
CA ASP A 59 -23.76 -4.36 13.15
C ASP A 59 -24.16 -5.84 13.12
N LYS A 60 -23.23 -6.73 12.79
CA LYS A 60 -23.44 -8.19 12.81
C LYS A 60 -23.20 -8.75 14.20
N GLY A 61 -23.92 -9.85 14.54
CA GLY A 61 -23.77 -10.52 15.83
C GLY A 61 -22.34 -10.96 16.14
N CYS A 62 -22.08 -11.29 17.41
CA CYS A 62 -20.76 -11.64 17.92
C CYS A 62 -20.11 -12.81 17.17
N PHE A 63 -18.88 -12.63 16.70
CA PHE A 63 -18.08 -13.64 16.03
C PHE A 63 -16.71 -13.81 16.76
N PRO A 64 -16.16 -15.00 16.87
CA PRO A 64 -14.82 -15.21 17.46
C PRO A 64 -13.78 -14.33 16.75
N GLY A 65 -12.99 -13.56 17.53
CA GLY A 65 -12.00 -12.63 17.01
C GLY A 65 -12.50 -11.20 16.76
N GLN A 66 -13.82 -10.97 16.79
CA GLN A 66 -14.42 -9.64 16.62
C GLN A 66 -14.03 -8.67 17.74
N GLU A 67 -13.74 -9.18 18.94
CA GLU A 67 -13.47 -8.36 20.13
C GLU A 67 -12.34 -7.35 19.91
N VAL A 68 -11.25 -7.77 19.28
CA VAL A 68 -10.09 -6.89 19.00
C VAL A 68 -10.48 -5.80 18.01
N ILE A 69 -11.22 -6.15 16.95
CA ILE A 69 -11.66 -5.22 15.90
C ILE A 69 -12.67 -4.22 16.47
N ALA A 70 -13.69 -4.69 17.20
CA ALA A 70 -14.70 -3.87 17.82
C ALA A 70 -14.12 -2.96 18.91
N ARG A 71 -13.19 -3.46 19.72
CA ARG A 71 -12.50 -2.67 20.74
C ARG A 71 -11.66 -1.55 20.13
N THR A 72 -10.94 -1.84 19.05
CA THR A 72 -10.16 -0.84 18.33
C THR A 72 -11.06 0.24 17.73
N GLN A 73 -12.23 -0.13 17.21
CA GLN A 73 -13.20 0.81 16.66
C GLN A 73 -13.81 1.73 17.73
N ASN A 74 -14.15 1.18 18.91
CA ASN A 74 -14.93 1.90 19.92
C ASN A 74 -14.06 2.64 20.94
N LEU A 75 -12.83 2.20 21.19
CA LEU A 75 -11.99 2.70 22.32
C LEU A 75 -10.58 3.11 21.87
N GLY A 76 -10.19 2.84 20.63
CA GLY A 76 -8.80 2.95 20.24
C GLY A 76 -8.50 3.92 19.11
N ASN A 77 -7.47 4.71 19.29
CA ASN A 77 -6.79 5.34 18.17
C ASN A 77 -5.97 4.28 17.42
N VAL A 78 -6.26 4.09 16.15
CA VAL A 78 -5.46 3.25 15.27
C VAL A 78 -4.10 3.92 15.10
N LYS A 79 -3.08 3.36 15.75
CA LYS A 79 -1.72 3.95 15.79
C LYS A 79 -0.95 3.82 14.47
N ARG A 80 -1.34 2.88 13.62
CA ARG A 80 -0.73 2.65 12.29
C ARG A 80 -1.85 2.54 11.27
N ARG A 81 -1.67 3.13 10.08
CA ARG A 81 -2.63 3.08 8.98
C ARG A 81 -1.93 2.90 7.65
N LEU A 82 -2.70 2.47 6.66
CA LEU A 82 -2.28 2.37 5.29
C LEU A 82 -2.20 3.75 4.66
N PHE A 83 -1.07 4.03 4.02
CA PHE A 83 -0.84 5.23 3.23
C PHE A 83 -0.24 4.86 1.89
N ARG A 84 -0.44 5.72 0.89
CA ARG A 84 0.20 5.61 -0.41
C ARG A 84 1.40 6.55 -0.48
N PHE A 85 2.48 6.02 -1.04
CA PHE A 85 3.70 6.77 -1.26
C PHE A 85 4.19 6.61 -2.68
N SER A 86 5.01 7.56 -3.11
CA SER A 86 5.80 7.44 -4.31
C SER A 86 7.21 8.00 -4.09
N GLY A 87 8.15 7.54 -4.91
CA GLY A 87 9.52 8.04 -4.86
C GLY A 87 10.33 7.62 -6.07
N PRO A 88 11.45 8.32 -6.34
CA PRO A 88 12.36 7.99 -7.43
C PRO A 88 13.33 6.86 -7.03
N LEU A 89 12.78 5.75 -6.52
CA LEU A 89 13.57 4.59 -6.10
C LEU A 89 14.16 3.87 -7.32
N ARG A 90 15.43 3.51 -7.22
CA ARG A 90 16.17 2.82 -8.30
C ARG A 90 15.63 1.42 -8.50
N GLU A 91 15.41 0.71 -7.41
CA GLU A 91 14.87 -0.65 -7.40
C GLU A 91 13.50 -0.70 -6.76
N LEU A 92 12.72 -1.72 -7.13
CA LEU A 92 11.47 -2.02 -6.44
C LEU A 92 11.82 -2.63 -5.07
N PRO A 93 11.48 -1.96 -3.96
CA PRO A 93 11.69 -2.54 -2.65
C PRO A 93 10.79 -3.78 -2.51
N PRO A 94 11.29 -4.87 -1.92
CA PRO A 94 10.45 -6.02 -1.60
C PRO A 94 9.26 -5.66 -0.71
N VAL A 95 8.17 -6.42 -0.80
CA VAL A 95 7.11 -6.38 0.21
C VAL A 95 7.74 -6.69 1.58
N ASP A 96 7.21 -6.08 2.64
CA ASP A 96 7.76 -6.07 4.00
C ASP A 96 9.02 -5.22 4.21
N SER A 97 9.49 -4.50 3.20
CA SER A 97 10.58 -3.54 3.39
C SER A 97 10.21 -2.47 4.41
N VAL A 98 11.21 -2.05 5.17
CA VAL A 98 11.08 -1.07 6.25
C VAL A 98 11.00 0.35 5.69
N ILE A 99 10.07 1.14 6.22
CA ILE A 99 10.03 2.59 6.10
C ILE A 99 10.62 3.18 7.39
N ILE A 100 11.53 4.11 7.22
CA ILE A 100 12.24 4.79 8.31
C ILE A 100 11.96 6.30 8.29
N ASP A 101 12.08 6.91 9.46
CA ASP A 101 12.10 8.36 9.63
C ASP A 101 13.53 8.93 9.41
N THR A 102 13.68 10.23 9.62
CA THR A 102 14.96 10.94 9.49
C THR A 102 16.01 10.51 10.51
N SER A 103 15.61 9.88 11.60
CA SER A 103 16.49 9.33 12.65
C SER A 103 16.90 7.88 12.37
N GLY A 104 16.38 7.27 11.29
CA GLY A 104 16.61 5.88 10.93
C GLY A 104 15.77 4.88 11.73
N VAL A 105 14.74 5.36 12.45
CA VAL A 105 13.84 4.51 13.23
C VAL A 105 12.76 3.91 12.31
N GLU A 106 12.48 2.62 12.49
CA GLU A 106 11.38 1.95 11.77
C GLU A 106 10.02 2.53 12.17
N VAL A 107 9.31 3.10 11.21
CA VAL A 107 7.98 3.66 11.38
C VAL A 107 6.89 2.93 10.59
N GLY A 108 7.27 2.06 9.66
CA GLY A 108 6.29 1.33 8.83
C GLY A 108 6.88 0.21 7.99
N LYS A 109 5.98 -0.46 7.27
CA LYS A 109 6.28 -1.58 6.38
C LYS A 109 5.53 -1.46 5.05
N ILE A 110 6.22 -1.74 3.95
CA ILE A 110 5.62 -1.81 2.61
C ILE A 110 4.74 -3.07 2.51
N VAL A 111 3.52 -2.91 2.01
CA VAL A 111 2.57 -4.02 1.84
C VAL A 111 2.26 -4.32 0.37
N ARG A 112 2.46 -3.37 -0.52
CA ARG A 112 2.33 -3.54 -1.97
C ARG A 112 3.19 -2.52 -2.69
N VAL A 113 3.76 -2.89 -3.84
CA VAL A 113 4.66 -2.03 -4.61
C VAL A 113 4.50 -2.29 -6.10
N ALA A 114 4.58 -1.24 -6.91
CA ALA A 114 4.66 -1.32 -8.37
C ALA A 114 5.50 -0.18 -8.93
N ARG A 115 6.07 -0.40 -10.10
CA ARG A 115 6.78 0.64 -10.85
C ARG A 115 5.80 1.42 -11.71
N ALA A 116 5.68 2.72 -11.45
CA ALA A 116 4.80 3.59 -12.24
C ALA A 116 5.41 3.94 -13.61
N ASN A 117 6.73 4.17 -13.62
CA ASN A 117 7.51 4.40 -14.83
C ASN A 117 9.01 4.16 -14.53
N THR A 118 9.89 4.47 -15.47
CA THR A 118 11.34 4.27 -15.33
C THR A 118 11.97 5.01 -14.15
N GLN A 119 11.33 6.08 -13.68
CA GLN A 119 11.87 6.96 -12.64
C GLN A 119 11.04 6.98 -11.35
N ARG A 120 9.89 6.30 -11.30
CA ARG A 120 8.95 6.41 -10.18
C ARG A 120 8.40 5.05 -9.77
N VAL A 121 8.49 4.78 -8.49
CA VAL A 121 7.85 3.65 -7.82
C VAL A 121 6.68 4.19 -7.01
N GLU A 122 5.54 3.51 -7.05
CA GLU A 122 4.39 3.74 -6.17
C GLU A 122 4.17 2.52 -5.28
N PHE A 123 3.77 2.76 -4.04
CA PHE A 123 3.53 1.65 -3.11
C PHE A 123 2.55 2.03 -2.00
N LEU A 124 1.99 1.00 -1.38
CA LEU A 124 1.23 1.10 -0.15
C LEU A 124 2.09 0.64 1.01
N ALA A 125 2.05 1.36 2.12
CA ALA A 125 2.73 1.00 3.35
C ALA A 125 1.85 1.26 4.57
N VAL A 126 1.94 0.38 5.56
CA VAL A 126 1.34 0.61 6.88
C VAL A 126 2.36 1.34 7.74
N VAL A 127 2.07 2.59 8.07
CA VAL A 127 2.98 3.51 8.76
C VAL A 127 2.33 4.06 10.03
N SER A 128 3.16 4.41 11.02
CA SER A 128 2.73 5.11 12.22
C SER A 128 2.05 6.44 11.87
N VAL A 129 0.84 6.66 12.41
CA VAL A 129 0.10 7.91 12.19
C VAL A 129 0.88 9.12 12.73
N ASN A 130 1.65 8.95 13.79
CA ASN A 130 2.43 10.05 14.36
C ASN A 130 3.65 10.44 13.51
N ALA A 131 4.16 9.52 12.67
CA ALA A 131 5.33 9.78 11.82
C ALA A 131 4.95 10.25 10.41
N ILE A 132 3.67 10.32 10.06
CA ILE A 132 3.23 10.54 8.66
C ILE A 132 3.55 11.95 8.14
N GLU A 133 3.70 12.92 9.02
CA GLU A 133 4.07 14.30 8.66
C GLU A 133 5.60 14.52 8.62
N GLU A 134 6.38 13.51 8.98
CA GLU A 134 7.83 13.56 8.90
C GLU A 134 8.32 13.19 7.49
N THR A 135 9.58 13.51 7.20
CA THR A 135 10.24 13.01 5.99
C THR A 135 10.56 11.54 6.18
N LEU A 136 9.99 10.70 5.32
CA LEU A 136 10.14 9.26 5.34
C LEU A 136 11.00 8.78 4.17
N ALA A 137 11.69 7.66 4.36
CA ALA A 137 12.48 7.00 3.33
C ALA A 137 12.34 5.46 3.41
N CYS A 138 12.65 4.78 2.32
CA CYS A 138 12.84 3.33 2.35
C CYS A 138 14.24 3.02 2.91
N ILE A 139 14.36 2.00 3.77
CA ILE A 139 15.64 1.63 4.38
C ILE A 139 16.70 1.27 3.33
N SER A 140 16.31 0.77 2.17
CA SER A 140 17.23 0.47 1.05
C SER A 140 17.82 1.71 0.39
N GLU A 141 17.11 2.85 0.46
CA GLU A 141 17.52 4.14 -0.12
C GLU A 141 17.22 5.28 0.87
N PRO A 142 17.93 5.37 2.01
CA PRO A 142 17.57 6.28 3.12
C PRO A 142 17.73 7.76 2.79
N GLN A 143 18.47 8.09 1.71
CA GLN A 143 18.64 9.47 1.24
C GLN A 143 17.57 9.92 0.25
N THR A 144 16.66 9.02 -0.15
CA THR A 144 15.60 9.31 -1.11
C THR A 144 14.29 9.56 -0.37
N PRO A 145 13.84 10.83 -0.27
CA PRO A 145 12.59 11.14 0.42
C PRO A 145 11.40 10.60 -0.36
N LEU A 146 10.42 10.11 0.38
CA LEU A 146 9.15 9.60 -0.14
C LEU A 146 8.10 10.71 -0.15
N ALA A 147 7.35 10.82 -1.23
CA ALA A 147 6.18 11.68 -1.30
C ALA A 147 4.93 10.90 -0.86
N LYS A 148 4.20 11.43 0.12
CA LYS A 148 2.87 10.92 0.48
C LYS A 148 1.88 11.28 -0.62
N GLU A 149 1.13 10.30 -1.07
CA GLU A 149 0.09 10.43 -2.09
C GLU A 149 -1.28 10.23 -1.46
N ARG A 150 -2.30 10.91 -1.97
CA ARG A 150 -3.66 10.75 -1.46
C ARG A 150 -4.25 9.39 -1.83
N LEU A 151 -5.00 8.84 -0.90
CA LEU A 151 -5.90 7.70 -1.14
C LEU A 151 -7.35 8.20 -1.34
N PRO A 152 -8.18 7.45 -2.07
CA PRO A 152 -9.61 7.75 -2.17
C PRO A 152 -10.25 7.81 -0.77
N GLY A 153 -11.09 8.80 -0.53
CA GLY A 153 -11.75 9.00 0.77
C GLY A 153 -10.90 9.68 1.86
N GLU A 154 -9.64 10.02 1.60
CA GLU A 154 -8.89 10.92 2.49
C GLU A 154 -9.37 12.37 2.27
N GLU A 155 -9.75 13.03 3.37
CA GLU A 155 -10.02 14.47 3.33
C GLU A 155 -8.75 15.23 2.94
N PRO A 156 -8.87 16.36 2.20
CA PRO A 156 -7.72 17.20 1.90
C PRO A 156 -7.13 17.71 3.22
N THR A 157 -5.81 17.52 3.39
CA THR A 157 -5.10 18.18 4.48
C THR A 157 -5.31 19.69 4.33
N PRO A 158 -5.84 20.39 5.35
CA PRO A 158 -6.00 21.82 5.26
C PRO A 158 -4.63 22.46 4.99
N PRO A 159 -4.56 23.53 4.19
CA PRO A 159 -3.30 24.23 3.96
C PRO A 159 -2.79 24.78 5.30
N ALA A 160 -1.49 24.63 5.52
CA ALA A 160 -0.77 25.13 6.69
C ALA A 160 -0.81 26.67 6.77
#